data_0b7b03956f61530d3bd4b204a6d59248
#
_entry.id   0b7b03956f61530d3bd4b204a6d59248
#
_cell.length_a   1.000
_cell.length_b   1.000
_cell.length_c   1.000
_cell.angle_alpha   90.00
_cell.angle_beta   90.00
_cell.angle_gamma   90.00
#
_symmetry.space_group_name_H-M   'P 1'
#
loop_
_entity.id
_entity.type
_entity.pdbx_description
1 polymer ?
#
loop_
_entity_poly.entity_id
_entity_poly.type
_entity_poly.pdbx_seq_one_letter_code
_entity_poly.pdbx_strand_id
1 'polypeptide(L)'
;MGTLFKLVRFCLNVCKKPLTLRCAQSLPACACFIVHHQNLRGPVQVMRSMPVPPRPWVLHVFFSRAECYRQYAGFTFSQRLGWPRVLANAVSVPLSVFVSALIRSCRSIPVHRDIAHLRDTFRDSLDVLMRGESVLIAPDIDYGNDSPMMGEMYEGFLQLGPMYRRRAGAALPFVPLYCSPTRGELLAGEPVYLRDDVPFSEDRTRVARELIDAINAMARACGDIPEASAVHTAH
;
A
#
# COMPACT_ATOMS: atom_id res chain seq x y z
N MET A 1 13.12 -6.87 8.56
CA MET A 1 12.95 -5.45 8.93
C MET A 1 14.17 -4.98 9.74
N GLY A 2 14.66 -3.75 9.45
CA GLY A 2 15.83 -3.18 10.12
C GLY A 2 15.51 -2.58 11.50
N THR A 3 16.56 -2.18 12.23
CA THR A 3 16.46 -1.68 13.61
C THR A 3 15.67 -0.38 13.72
N LEU A 4 15.91 0.58 12.79
CA LEU A 4 15.19 1.86 12.79
C LEU A 4 13.67 1.66 12.63
N PHE A 5 13.24 0.77 11.72
CA PHE A 5 11.82 0.45 11.58
C PHE A 5 11.24 -0.14 12.86
N LYS A 6 11.96 -1.08 13.50
CA LYS A 6 11.50 -1.69 14.75
C LYS A 6 11.34 -0.65 15.85
N LEU A 7 12.28 0.28 15.98
CA LEU A 7 12.22 1.38 16.94
C LEU A 7 11.04 2.31 16.66
N VAL A 8 10.89 2.78 15.42
CA VAL A 8 9.78 3.67 15.02
C VAL A 8 8.43 2.97 15.25
N ARG A 9 8.31 1.70 14.84
CA ARG A 9 7.11 0.89 15.08
C ARG A 9 6.79 0.79 16.57
N PHE A 10 7.79 0.52 17.41
CA PHE A 10 7.62 0.46 18.86
C PHE A 10 7.11 1.79 19.42
N CYS A 11 7.77 2.91 19.11
CA CYS A 11 7.35 4.24 19.54
C CYS A 11 5.91 4.58 19.11
N LEU A 12 5.58 4.32 17.84
CA LEU A 12 4.23 4.54 17.33
C LEU A 12 3.18 3.68 18.05
N ASN A 13 3.52 2.43 18.39
CA ASN A 13 2.60 1.52 19.06
C ASN A 13 2.44 1.82 20.56
N VAL A 14 3.43 2.45 21.18
CA VAL A 14 3.31 3.00 22.56
C VAL A 14 2.41 4.24 22.55
N CYS A 15 2.61 5.16 21.59
CA CYS A 15 1.81 6.38 21.51
C CYS A 15 0.34 6.13 21.14
N LYS A 16 0.09 5.14 20.29
CA LYS A 16 -1.26 4.77 19.86
C LYS A 16 -1.33 3.28 19.61
N LYS A 17 -2.30 2.60 20.22
CA LYS A 17 -2.51 1.15 20.04
C LYS A 17 -2.58 0.79 18.54
N PRO A 18 -1.86 -0.27 18.08
CA PRO A 18 -1.98 -0.74 16.70
C PRO A 18 -3.38 -1.32 16.46
N LEU A 19 -3.78 -1.36 15.21
CA LEU A 19 -5.05 -1.98 14.82
C LEU A 19 -5.00 -3.48 15.12
N THR A 20 -6.13 -4.04 15.54
CA THR A 20 -6.26 -5.49 15.74
C THR A 20 -6.50 -6.16 14.40
N LEU A 21 -5.64 -7.10 14.02
CA LEU A 21 -5.82 -7.86 12.78
C LEU A 21 -7.03 -8.80 12.89
N ARG A 22 -7.92 -8.71 11.91
CA ARG A 22 -9.09 -9.57 11.74
C ARG A 22 -9.05 -10.20 10.35
N CYS A 23 -9.11 -11.51 10.33
CA CYS A 23 -9.13 -12.31 9.10
C CYS A 23 -10.27 -13.31 9.22
N ALA A 24 -11.06 -13.49 8.17
CA ALA A 24 -12.06 -14.56 8.11
C ALA A 24 -11.40 -15.94 8.01
N GLN A 25 -10.24 -16.00 7.34
CA GLN A 25 -9.40 -17.19 7.18
C GLN A 25 -7.96 -16.88 7.57
N SER A 26 -7.12 -17.90 7.70
CA SER A 26 -5.67 -17.70 7.90
C SER A 26 -5.07 -16.99 6.70
N LEU A 27 -4.23 -15.96 6.96
CA LEU A 27 -3.51 -15.27 5.89
C LEU A 27 -2.60 -16.25 5.14
N PRO A 28 -2.51 -16.14 3.80
CA PRO A 28 -1.53 -16.88 3.03
C PRO A 28 -0.10 -16.60 3.54
N ALA A 29 0.75 -17.62 3.52
CA ALA A 29 2.15 -17.48 3.93
C ALA A 29 2.91 -16.44 3.09
N CYS A 30 2.54 -16.31 1.81
CA CYS A 30 3.08 -15.36 0.86
C CYS A 30 1.94 -14.75 0.04
N ALA A 31 1.86 -13.43 -0.03
CA ALA A 31 0.78 -12.70 -0.73
C ALA A 31 1.23 -11.32 -1.22
N CYS A 32 0.49 -10.78 -2.18
CA CYS A 32 0.41 -9.35 -2.43
C CYS A 32 -0.75 -8.77 -1.63
N PHE A 33 -0.45 -8.03 -0.58
CA PHE A 33 -1.43 -7.28 0.20
C PHE A 33 -1.75 -5.96 -0.50
N ILE A 34 -3.02 -5.70 -0.73
CA ILE A 34 -3.51 -4.50 -1.41
C ILE A 34 -4.27 -3.65 -0.41
N VAL A 35 -3.86 -2.40 -0.26
CA VAL A 35 -4.47 -1.47 0.71
C VAL A 35 -4.74 -0.13 0.07
N HIS A 36 -5.84 0.52 0.44
CA HIS A 36 -6.11 1.91 0.07
C HIS A 36 -5.08 2.84 0.72
N HIS A 37 -4.48 3.75 -0.08
CA HIS A 37 -3.38 4.61 0.35
C HIS A 37 -3.79 5.59 1.47
N GLN A 38 -4.96 6.22 1.33
CA GLN A 38 -5.51 7.17 2.31
C GLN A 38 -4.46 8.18 2.81
N ASN A 39 -3.79 8.85 1.89
CA ASN A 39 -2.71 9.82 2.22
C ASN A 39 -1.66 9.24 3.20
N LEU A 40 -1.12 8.04 2.91
CA LEU A 40 -0.17 7.22 3.69
C LEU A 40 -0.78 6.47 4.89
N ARG A 41 -1.99 6.76 5.30
CA ARG A 41 -2.59 6.13 6.49
C ARG A 41 -2.67 4.61 6.35
N GLY A 42 -3.18 4.11 5.21
CA GLY A 42 -3.31 2.68 4.95
C GLY A 42 -1.98 1.92 5.09
N PRO A 43 -0.96 2.23 4.27
CA PRO A 43 0.34 1.55 4.35
C PRO A 43 0.99 1.62 5.73
N VAL A 44 0.95 2.78 6.40
CA VAL A 44 1.51 2.95 7.75
C VAL A 44 0.78 2.07 8.77
N GLN A 45 -0.55 2.01 8.73
CA GLN A 45 -1.32 1.16 9.63
C GLN A 45 -1.05 -0.33 9.41
N VAL A 46 -0.96 -0.78 8.16
CA VAL A 46 -0.59 -2.18 7.84
C VAL A 46 0.80 -2.49 8.39
N MET A 47 1.80 -1.66 8.09
CA MET A 47 3.19 -1.87 8.52
C MET A 47 3.34 -1.95 10.03
N ARG A 48 2.56 -1.20 10.80
CA ARG A 48 2.63 -1.23 12.27
C ARG A 48 1.77 -2.31 12.91
N SER A 49 0.68 -2.76 12.26
CA SER A 49 -0.30 -3.68 12.85
C SER A 49 -0.11 -5.14 12.45
N MET A 50 0.44 -5.42 11.27
CA MET A 50 0.70 -6.80 10.83
C MET A 50 1.74 -7.48 11.73
N PRO A 51 1.49 -8.74 12.19
CA PRO A 51 2.47 -9.51 12.98
C PRO A 51 3.81 -9.64 12.25
N VAL A 52 3.75 -10.03 10.98
CA VAL A 52 4.90 -10.06 10.05
C VAL A 52 4.68 -8.98 9.00
N PRO A 53 5.36 -7.81 9.13
CA PRO A 53 5.17 -6.73 8.18
C PRO A 53 5.63 -7.12 6.77
N PRO A 54 4.79 -6.89 5.73
CA PRO A 54 5.16 -7.13 4.34
C PRO A 54 6.21 -6.13 3.86
N ARG A 55 6.72 -6.32 2.63
CA ARG A 55 7.65 -5.40 1.96
C ARG A 55 6.84 -4.34 1.20
N PRO A 56 6.82 -3.07 1.63
CA PRO A 56 6.01 -2.07 0.95
C PRO A 56 6.67 -1.61 -0.35
N TRP A 57 5.85 -1.40 -1.37
CA TRP A 57 6.22 -0.65 -2.56
C TRP A 57 6.30 0.83 -2.22
N VAL A 58 7.43 1.44 -2.53
CA VAL A 58 7.66 2.87 -2.25
C VAL A 58 8.34 3.51 -3.46
N LEU A 59 7.88 4.70 -3.84
CA LEU A 59 8.45 5.45 -4.96
C LEU A 59 9.96 5.60 -4.80
N HIS A 60 10.72 5.28 -5.83
CA HIS A 60 12.19 5.21 -5.82
C HIS A 60 12.87 6.48 -5.31
N VAL A 61 12.28 7.66 -5.56
CA VAL A 61 12.83 8.95 -5.12
C VAL A 61 13.07 9.03 -3.60
N PHE A 62 12.33 8.25 -2.80
CA PHE A 62 12.51 8.23 -1.35
C PHE A 62 13.71 7.38 -0.88
N PHE A 63 14.35 6.62 -1.77
CA PHE A 63 15.57 5.87 -1.45
C PHE A 63 16.83 6.72 -1.54
N SER A 64 16.82 7.81 -2.30
CA SER A 64 17.91 8.77 -2.41
C SER A 64 17.63 9.99 -1.51
N ARG A 65 18.60 10.36 -0.64
CA ARG A 65 18.46 11.56 0.21
C ARG A 65 18.26 12.82 -0.62
N ALA A 66 19.00 12.95 -1.72
CA ALA A 66 18.94 14.13 -2.59
C ALA A 66 17.59 14.24 -3.31
N GLU A 67 17.05 13.12 -3.82
CA GLU A 67 15.75 13.09 -4.47
C GLU A 67 14.60 13.26 -3.48
N CYS A 68 14.70 12.60 -2.32
CA CYS A 68 13.76 12.76 -1.22
C CYS A 68 13.70 14.22 -0.73
N TYR A 69 14.86 14.89 -0.59
CA TYR A 69 14.92 16.31 -0.29
C TYR A 69 14.21 17.15 -1.36
N ARG A 70 14.51 16.93 -2.65
CA ARG A 70 13.87 17.65 -3.76
C ARG A 70 12.36 17.43 -3.78
N GLN A 71 11.91 16.20 -3.50
CA GLN A 71 10.49 15.87 -3.41
C GLN A 71 9.79 16.62 -2.28
N TYR A 72 10.39 16.70 -1.09
CA TYR A 72 9.80 17.42 0.03
C TYR A 72 9.90 18.94 -0.14
N ALA A 73 11.08 19.47 -0.39
CA ALA A 73 11.29 20.90 -0.47
C ALA A 73 10.58 21.53 -1.68
N GLY A 74 10.68 20.90 -2.87
CA GLY A 74 10.07 21.42 -4.09
C GLY A 74 8.59 21.15 -4.18
N PHE A 75 8.18 19.90 -4.10
CA PHE A 75 6.79 19.52 -4.36
C PHE A 75 5.91 19.60 -3.09
N THR A 76 6.27 18.88 -2.02
CA THR A 76 5.37 18.70 -0.88
C THR A 76 5.16 20.00 -0.11
N PHE A 77 6.24 20.64 0.33
CA PHE A 77 6.13 21.83 1.18
C PHE A 77 5.89 23.10 0.38
N SER A 78 6.61 23.31 -0.75
CA SER A 78 6.48 24.56 -1.50
C SER A 78 5.27 24.57 -2.41
N GLN A 79 5.06 23.55 -3.26
CA GLN A 79 3.96 23.55 -4.22
C GLN A 79 2.62 23.14 -3.59
N ARG A 80 2.59 22.02 -2.83
CA ARG A 80 1.33 21.49 -2.29
C ARG A 80 0.88 22.22 -1.03
N LEU A 81 1.80 22.58 -0.12
CA LEU A 81 1.47 23.24 1.16
C LEU A 81 1.74 24.75 1.17
N GLY A 82 2.33 25.33 0.12
CA GLY A 82 2.56 26.75 0.00
C GLY A 82 3.56 27.36 1.02
N TRP A 83 4.44 26.54 1.58
CA TRP A 83 5.40 27.02 2.58
C TRP A 83 6.47 27.93 1.96
N PRO A 84 6.97 28.96 2.72
CA PRO A 84 8.14 29.72 2.31
C PRO A 84 9.35 28.79 2.07
N ARG A 85 10.09 29.05 0.99
CA ARG A 85 11.25 28.20 0.58
C ARG A 85 12.26 27.95 1.68
N VAL A 86 12.55 28.97 2.51
CA VAL A 86 13.50 28.85 3.62
C VAL A 86 13.04 27.78 4.62
N LEU A 87 11.78 27.84 5.03
CA LEU A 87 11.21 26.87 5.97
C LEU A 87 11.10 25.47 5.34
N ALA A 88 10.63 25.40 4.10
CA ALA A 88 10.55 24.15 3.35
C ALA A 88 11.92 23.45 3.28
N ASN A 89 12.99 24.21 2.96
CA ASN A 89 14.34 23.67 2.89
C ASN A 89 14.85 23.22 4.27
N ALA A 90 14.68 24.03 5.30
CA ALA A 90 15.16 23.73 6.66
C ALA A 90 14.55 22.42 7.20
N VAL A 91 13.25 22.18 6.97
CA VAL A 91 12.55 20.97 7.41
C VAL A 91 12.87 19.78 6.52
N SER A 92 13.04 19.99 5.21
CA SER A 92 13.30 18.91 4.25
C SER A 92 14.65 18.22 4.45
N VAL A 93 15.67 18.91 4.96
CA VAL A 93 17.00 18.31 5.20
C VAL A 93 16.93 17.16 6.21
N PRO A 94 16.54 17.36 7.48
CA PRO A 94 16.48 16.28 8.44
C PRO A 94 15.43 15.23 8.06
N LEU A 95 14.31 15.65 7.47
CA LEU A 95 13.24 14.75 7.04
C LEU A 95 13.71 13.80 5.94
N SER A 96 14.44 14.28 4.94
CA SER A 96 14.95 13.44 3.85
C SER A 96 15.94 12.38 4.34
N VAL A 97 16.79 12.72 5.32
CA VAL A 97 17.70 11.77 5.96
C VAL A 97 16.92 10.68 6.72
N PHE A 98 15.96 11.11 7.53
CA PHE A 98 15.13 10.19 8.33
C PHE A 98 14.30 9.26 7.45
N VAL A 99 13.55 9.83 6.49
CA VAL A 99 12.66 9.05 5.62
C VAL A 99 13.43 8.07 4.77
N SER A 100 14.54 8.48 4.12
CA SER A 100 15.35 7.55 3.32
C SER A 100 15.92 6.40 4.16
N ALA A 101 16.35 6.68 5.40
CA ALA A 101 16.81 5.66 6.32
C ALA A 101 15.69 4.72 6.76
N LEU A 102 14.51 5.26 7.05
CA LEU A 102 13.33 4.48 7.45
C LEU A 102 12.85 3.56 6.32
N ILE A 103 12.71 4.07 5.10
CA ILE A 103 12.30 3.31 3.91
C ILE A 103 13.22 2.12 3.67
N ARG A 104 14.54 2.33 3.75
CA ARG A 104 15.52 1.24 3.67
C ARG A 104 15.39 0.26 4.83
N SER A 105 15.14 0.75 6.04
CA SER A 105 14.93 -0.08 7.23
C SER A 105 13.65 -0.92 7.16
N CYS A 106 12.60 -0.43 6.45
CA CYS A 106 11.40 -1.20 6.10
C CYS A 106 11.70 -2.29 5.06
N ARG A 107 12.90 -2.32 4.46
CA ARG A 107 13.24 -3.17 3.32
C ARG A 107 12.24 -3.01 2.18
N SER A 108 11.82 -1.79 1.94
CA SER A 108 10.87 -1.43 0.89
C SER A 108 11.40 -1.79 -0.50
N ILE A 109 10.50 -2.01 -1.43
CA ILE A 109 10.81 -2.27 -2.83
C ILE A 109 10.67 -0.95 -3.58
N PRO A 110 11.72 -0.48 -4.29
CA PRO A 110 11.64 0.76 -5.06
C PRO A 110 10.71 0.59 -6.27
N VAL A 111 9.75 1.52 -6.40
CA VAL A 111 8.86 1.59 -7.55
C VAL A 111 9.33 2.65 -8.51
N HIS A 112 9.65 2.22 -9.71
CA HIS A 112 10.01 3.09 -10.82
C HIS A 112 8.79 3.30 -11.72
N ARG A 113 8.55 4.54 -12.13
CA ARG A 113 7.44 4.88 -13.04
C ARG A 113 7.85 4.85 -14.51
N ASP A 114 9.15 4.82 -14.78
CA ASP A 114 9.69 4.72 -16.12
C ASP A 114 9.79 3.24 -16.57
N ILE A 115 9.54 3.01 -17.86
CA ILE A 115 9.53 1.66 -18.45
C ILE A 115 10.88 0.97 -18.32
N ALA A 116 11.98 1.72 -18.36
CA ALA A 116 13.33 1.17 -18.33
C ALA A 116 13.63 0.44 -17.02
N HIS A 117 13.18 1.01 -15.89
CA HIS A 117 13.44 0.47 -14.54
C HIS A 117 12.23 -0.26 -13.93
N LEU A 118 11.07 -0.24 -14.60
CA LEU A 118 9.89 -0.97 -14.12
C LEU A 118 10.16 -2.46 -13.93
N ARG A 119 10.99 -3.05 -14.79
CA ARG A 119 11.42 -4.46 -14.69
C ARG A 119 12.16 -4.76 -13.38
N ASP A 120 12.91 -3.81 -12.84
CA ASP A 120 13.62 -3.98 -11.56
C ASP A 120 12.63 -4.09 -10.40
N THR A 121 11.59 -3.24 -10.38
CA THR A 121 10.50 -3.34 -9.38
C THR A 121 9.86 -4.72 -9.37
N PHE A 122 9.53 -5.27 -10.54
CA PHE A 122 8.94 -6.60 -10.64
C PHE A 122 9.92 -7.71 -10.23
N ARG A 123 11.16 -7.64 -10.67
CA ARG A 123 12.21 -8.60 -10.28
C ARG A 123 12.38 -8.65 -8.77
N ASP A 124 12.57 -7.49 -8.14
CA ASP A 124 12.78 -7.37 -6.70
C ASP A 124 11.55 -7.86 -5.92
N SER A 125 10.33 -7.60 -6.42
CA SER A 125 9.07 -8.10 -5.85
C SER A 125 8.97 -9.62 -5.94
N LEU A 126 9.31 -10.21 -7.09
CA LEU A 126 9.34 -11.66 -7.27
C LEU A 126 10.37 -12.32 -6.35
N ASP A 127 11.55 -11.73 -6.20
CA ASP A 127 12.57 -12.28 -5.31
C ASP A 127 12.14 -12.25 -3.84
N VAL A 128 11.35 -11.25 -3.43
CA VAL A 128 10.70 -11.21 -2.11
C VAL A 128 9.68 -12.34 -1.98
N LEU A 129 8.77 -12.46 -2.93
CA LEU A 129 7.72 -13.49 -2.93
C LEU A 129 8.30 -14.90 -2.97
N MET A 130 9.35 -15.14 -3.76
CA MET A 130 10.03 -16.45 -3.84
C MET A 130 10.75 -16.85 -2.54
N ARG A 131 11.04 -15.90 -1.67
CA ARG A 131 11.54 -16.18 -0.30
C ARG A 131 10.41 -16.45 0.70
N GLY A 132 9.15 -16.50 0.26
CA GLY A 132 7.99 -16.66 1.14
C GLY A 132 7.63 -15.39 1.92
N GLU A 133 8.17 -14.22 1.54
CA GLU A 133 7.81 -12.94 2.13
C GLU A 133 6.69 -12.29 1.31
N SER A 134 5.84 -11.48 1.95
CA SER A 134 4.74 -10.81 1.29
C SER A 134 5.10 -9.38 0.88
N VAL A 135 4.41 -8.87 -0.13
CA VAL A 135 4.54 -7.50 -0.64
C VAL A 135 3.30 -6.69 -0.24
N LEU A 136 3.48 -5.40 0.05
CA LEU A 136 2.39 -4.45 0.30
C LEU A 136 2.34 -3.41 -0.82
N ILE A 137 1.19 -3.25 -1.43
CA ILE A 137 0.96 -2.33 -2.54
C ILE A 137 -0.24 -1.44 -2.22
N ALA A 138 -0.09 -0.13 -2.39
CA ALA A 138 -1.17 0.83 -2.36
C ALA A 138 -1.28 1.42 -3.78
N PRO A 139 -2.15 0.83 -4.62
CA PRO A 139 -2.14 1.10 -6.06
C PRO A 139 -3.06 2.26 -6.48
N ASP A 140 -3.51 3.08 -5.57
CA ASP A 140 -4.45 4.17 -5.83
C ASP A 140 -3.95 5.10 -6.95
N ILE A 141 -4.83 5.49 -7.87
CA ILE A 141 -4.56 6.54 -8.85
C ILE A 141 -4.49 7.89 -8.13
N ASP A 142 -5.48 8.18 -7.30
CA ASP A 142 -5.47 9.34 -6.40
C ASP A 142 -5.01 8.93 -4.99
N TYR A 143 -3.70 8.91 -4.78
CA TYR A 143 -3.10 8.61 -3.47
C TYR A 143 -3.24 9.76 -2.45
N GLY A 144 -3.76 10.92 -2.86
CA GLY A 144 -4.13 12.03 -1.98
C GLY A 144 -5.52 11.90 -1.38
N ASN A 145 -6.34 11.00 -1.91
CA ASN A 145 -7.67 10.72 -1.39
C ASN A 145 -7.58 10.14 0.04
N ASP A 146 -8.16 10.83 1.01
CA ASP A 146 -8.21 10.44 2.42
C ASP A 146 -9.56 9.86 2.84
N SER A 147 -10.52 9.77 1.91
CA SER A 147 -11.81 9.14 2.17
C SER A 147 -11.64 7.66 2.54
N PRO A 148 -12.59 7.06 3.28
CA PRO A 148 -12.54 5.62 3.54
C PRO A 148 -12.80 4.76 2.30
N MET A 149 -13.34 5.34 1.23
CA MET A 149 -13.68 4.64 -0.01
C MET A 149 -12.52 4.70 -1.01
N MET A 150 -12.05 3.53 -1.41
CA MET A 150 -11.08 3.39 -2.48
C MET A 150 -11.74 3.67 -3.83
N GLY A 151 -11.11 4.53 -4.64
CA GLY A 151 -11.50 4.78 -6.02
C GLY A 151 -10.80 3.84 -6.99
N GLU A 152 -10.40 4.37 -8.14
CA GLU A 152 -9.67 3.60 -9.17
C GLU A 152 -8.25 3.27 -8.74
N MET A 153 -7.72 2.15 -9.26
CA MET A 153 -6.35 1.71 -8.99
C MET A 153 -5.56 1.46 -10.28
N TYR A 154 -4.25 1.61 -10.20
CA TYR A 154 -3.33 1.14 -11.23
C TYR A 154 -3.31 -0.38 -11.24
N GLU A 155 -3.62 -1.01 -12.39
CA GLU A 155 -3.69 -2.46 -12.54
C GLU A 155 -2.31 -3.12 -12.81
N GLY A 156 -1.29 -2.33 -13.11
CA GLY A 156 0.02 -2.83 -13.55
C GLY A 156 0.68 -3.83 -12.60
N PHE A 157 0.48 -3.70 -11.30
CA PHE A 157 1.04 -4.62 -10.30
C PHE A 157 0.53 -6.06 -10.43
N LEU A 158 -0.65 -6.26 -11.03
CA LEU A 158 -1.24 -7.57 -11.24
C LEU A 158 -0.37 -8.45 -12.17
N GLN A 159 0.55 -7.84 -12.94
CA GLN A 159 1.55 -8.58 -13.72
C GLN A 159 2.44 -9.49 -12.84
N LEU A 160 2.54 -9.23 -11.54
CA LEU A 160 3.21 -10.15 -10.61
C LEU A 160 2.56 -11.54 -10.59
N GLY A 161 1.26 -11.64 -10.81
CA GLY A 161 0.55 -12.94 -10.81
C GLY A 161 1.09 -13.93 -11.84
N PRO A 162 1.03 -13.65 -13.15
CA PRO A 162 1.57 -14.54 -14.16
C PRO A 162 3.09 -14.71 -14.08
N MET A 163 3.83 -13.70 -13.61
CA MET A 163 5.27 -13.82 -13.39
C MET A 163 5.60 -14.78 -12.24
N TYR A 164 4.90 -14.64 -11.10
CA TYR A 164 5.05 -15.53 -9.94
C TYR A 164 4.68 -16.97 -10.30
N ARG A 165 3.55 -17.18 -10.99
CA ARG A 165 3.10 -18.51 -11.42
C ARG A 165 4.14 -19.22 -12.28
N ARG A 166 4.73 -18.52 -13.26
CA ARG A 166 5.80 -19.10 -14.10
C ARG A 166 7.02 -19.53 -13.30
N ARG A 167 7.31 -18.87 -12.17
CA ARG A 167 8.51 -19.13 -11.36
C ARG A 167 8.25 -20.09 -10.20
N ALA A 168 7.08 -20.00 -9.57
CA ALA A 168 6.70 -20.78 -8.39
C ALA A 168 5.82 -22.00 -8.70
N GLY A 169 5.21 -22.07 -9.88
CA GLY A 169 4.23 -23.10 -10.23
C GLY A 169 2.89 -22.98 -9.48
N ALA A 170 2.65 -21.87 -8.80
CA ALA A 170 1.44 -21.63 -7.98
C ALA A 170 0.84 -20.27 -8.25
N ALA A 171 -0.46 -20.11 -8.00
CA ALA A 171 -1.15 -18.83 -8.11
C ALA A 171 -0.72 -17.89 -6.99
N LEU A 172 -0.50 -16.61 -7.32
CA LEU A 172 -0.21 -15.57 -6.33
C LEU A 172 -1.52 -15.02 -5.75
N PRO A 173 -1.73 -15.08 -4.42
CA PRO A 173 -2.88 -14.45 -3.79
C PRO A 173 -2.72 -12.93 -3.74
N PHE A 174 -3.75 -12.19 -4.18
CA PHE A 174 -3.91 -10.76 -3.96
C PHE A 174 -4.95 -10.58 -2.84
N VAL A 175 -4.52 -10.09 -1.69
CA VAL A 175 -5.36 -10.00 -0.48
C VAL A 175 -5.73 -8.54 -0.23
N PRO A 176 -7.01 -8.16 -0.32
CA PRO A 176 -7.44 -6.81 0.01
C PRO A 176 -7.37 -6.58 1.52
N LEU A 177 -6.83 -5.43 1.92
CA LEU A 177 -6.74 -4.99 3.31
C LEU A 177 -7.49 -3.68 3.50
N TYR A 178 -8.20 -3.57 4.63
CA TYR A 178 -8.84 -2.33 5.03
C TYR A 178 -8.49 -1.95 6.48
N CYS A 179 -8.13 -0.69 6.70
CA CYS A 179 -7.78 -0.14 8.01
C CYS A 179 -8.94 0.67 8.57
N SER A 180 -9.80 0.08 9.40
CA SER A 180 -10.94 0.77 9.99
C SER A 180 -10.52 1.66 11.17
N PRO A 181 -10.70 2.98 11.06
CA PRO A 181 -10.51 3.88 12.18
C PRO A 181 -11.57 3.75 13.26
N THR A 182 -12.83 3.48 12.85
CA THR A 182 -13.98 3.37 13.75
C THR A 182 -13.87 2.16 14.65
N ARG A 183 -13.51 1.00 14.09
CA ARG A 183 -13.37 -0.24 14.87
C ARG A 183 -11.98 -0.44 15.49
N GLY A 184 -10.98 0.31 15.05
CA GLY A 184 -9.59 0.06 15.47
C GLY A 184 -9.06 -1.29 14.96
N GLU A 185 -9.52 -1.73 13.79
CA GLU A 185 -9.23 -3.04 13.21
C GLU A 185 -8.55 -2.92 11.84
N LEU A 186 -7.64 -3.85 11.57
CA LEU A 186 -7.09 -4.14 10.25
C LEU A 186 -7.80 -5.39 9.73
N LEU A 187 -8.65 -5.24 8.74
CA LEU A 187 -9.39 -6.35 8.14
C LEU A 187 -8.63 -6.86 6.92
N ALA A 188 -8.59 -8.19 6.79
CA ALA A 188 -8.13 -8.87 5.58
C ALA A 188 -9.32 -9.60 4.94
N GLY A 189 -9.60 -9.26 3.69
CA GLY A 189 -10.61 -9.94 2.88
C GLY A 189 -10.10 -11.25 2.29
N GLU A 190 -10.98 -11.93 1.53
CA GLU A 190 -10.63 -13.16 0.83
C GLU A 190 -9.59 -12.90 -0.26
N PRO A 191 -8.64 -13.84 -0.45
CA PRO A 191 -7.67 -13.74 -1.52
C PRO A 191 -8.32 -13.79 -2.91
N VAL A 192 -7.95 -12.88 -3.78
CA VAL A 192 -8.36 -12.84 -5.18
C VAL A 192 -7.22 -13.38 -6.05
N TYR A 193 -7.55 -14.18 -7.05
CA TYR A 193 -6.57 -14.82 -7.94
C TYR A 193 -6.84 -14.47 -9.40
N LEU A 194 -5.76 -14.38 -10.18
CA LEU A 194 -5.86 -14.38 -11.63
C LEU A 194 -6.18 -15.79 -12.14
N ARG A 195 -7.08 -15.87 -13.12
CA ARG A 195 -7.49 -17.10 -13.78
C ARG A 195 -6.48 -17.50 -14.86
N ASP A 196 -6.42 -18.79 -15.17
CA ASP A 196 -5.50 -19.33 -16.17
C ASP A 196 -6.14 -19.45 -17.55
N ASP A 197 -7.44 -19.59 -17.56
CA ASP A 197 -8.27 -19.83 -18.74
C ASP A 197 -8.74 -18.53 -19.42
N VAL A 198 -8.38 -17.38 -18.86
CA VAL A 198 -8.78 -16.06 -19.36
C VAL A 198 -7.53 -15.23 -19.72
N PRO A 199 -7.52 -14.50 -20.85
CA PRO A 199 -6.44 -13.59 -21.17
C PRO A 199 -6.16 -12.58 -20.05
N PHE A 200 -4.89 -12.38 -19.70
CA PHE A 200 -4.49 -11.47 -18.63
C PHE A 200 -5.06 -10.06 -18.78
N SER A 201 -5.17 -9.55 -20.02
CA SER A 201 -5.72 -8.23 -20.32
C SER A 201 -7.17 -8.04 -19.87
N GLU A 202 -7.95 -9.12 -19.87
CA GLU A 202 -9.36 -9.11 -19.45
C GLU A 202 -9.48 -9.40 -17.96
N ASP A 203 -8.74 -10.41 -17.49
CA ASP A 203 -8.85 -10.86 -16.10
C ASP A 203 -8.28 -9.88 -15.09
N ARG A 204 -7.26 -9.09 -15.46
CA ARG A 204 -6.69 -8.07 -14.59
C ARG A 204 -7.72 -7.01 -14.16
N THR A 205 -8.60 -6.60 -15.08
CA THR A 205 -9.65 -5.60 -14.77
C THR A 205 -10.72 -6.18 -13.85
N ARG A 206 -11.06 -7.48 -14.00
CA ARG A 206 -11.93 -8.18 -13.06
C ARG A 206 -11.30 -8.20 -11.66
N VAL A 207 -10.03 -8.66 -11.55
CA VAL A 207 -9.32 -8.74 -10.26
C VAL A 207 -9.20 -7.37 -9.61
N ALA A 208 -8.86 -6.32 -10.36
CA ALA A 208 -8.80 -4.95 -9.84
C ALA A 208 -10.15 -4.51 -9.25
N ARG A 209 -11.24 -4.76 -9.97
CA ARG A 209 -12.60 -4.43 -9.52
C ARG A 209 -12.97 -5.22 -8.26
N GLU A 210 -12.73 -6.52 -8.22
CA GLU A 210 -13.00 -7.35 -7.04
C GLU A 210 -12.22 -6.87 -5.80
N LEU A 211 -10.97 -6.44 -5.97
CA LEU A 211 -10.16 -5.89 -4.88
C LEU A 211 -10.73 -4.57 -4.37
N ILE A 212 -11.14 -3.65 -5.27
CA ILE A 212 -11.77 -2.38 -4.90
C ILE A 212 -13.09 -2.64 -4.16
N ASP A 213 -13.93 -3.51 -4.71
CA ASP A 213 -15.24 -3.84 -4.13
C ASP A 213 -15.09 -4.47 -2.74
N ALA A 214 -14.12 -5.38 -2.55
CA ALA A 214 -13.82 -5.99 -1.27
C ALA A 214 -13.35 -4.96 -0.23
N ILE A 215 -12.45 -4.04 -0.59
CA ILE A 215 -11.97 -2.96 0.29
C ILE A 215 -13.14 -2.06 0.69
N ASN A 216 -13.96 -1.65 -0.27
CA ASN A 216 -15.12 -0.78 -0.03
C ASN A 216 -16.23 -1.48 0.76
N ALA A 217 -16.43 -2.79 0.55
CA ALA A 217 -17.38 -3.59 1.35
C ALA A 217 -16.94 -3.67 2.82
N MET A 218 -15.64 -3.88 3.08
CA MET A 218 -15.09 -3.85 4.43
C MET A 218 -15.26 -2.48 5.09
N ALA A 219 -15.07 -1.39 4.35
CA ALA A 219 -15.26 -0.03 4.85
C ALA A 219 -16.73 0.23 5.25
N ARG A 220 -17.69 -0.21 4.43
CA ARG A 220 -19.13 -0.13 4.75
C ARG A 220 -19.48 -0.97 5.98
N ALA A 221 -19.03 -2.23 6.01
CA ALA A 221 -19.28 -3.14 7.12
C ALA A 221 -18.70 -2.63 8.46
N CYS A 222 -17.69 -1.79 8.42
CA CYS A 222 -17.14 -1.12 9.61
C CYS A 222 -17.90 0.15 10.02
N GLY A 223 -18.79 0.66 9.18
CA GLY A 223 -19.48 1.94 9.40
C GLY A 223 -18.59 3.15 9.12
N ASP A 224 -17.47 2.97 8.40
CA ASP A 224 -16.57 4.07 8.03
C ASP A 224 -17.08 4.84 6.80
N ILE A 225 -17.93 4.22 5.97
CA ILE A 225 -18.66 4.84 4.87
C ILE A 225 -20.13 4.95 5.31
N PRO A 226 -20.75 6.15 5.30
CA PRO A 226 -22.17 6.28 5.54
C PRO A 226 -22.96 5.40 4.55
N GLU A 227 -23.95 4.69 5.02
CA GLU A 227 -24.95 4.12 4.12
C GLU A 227 -25.50 5.27 3.28
N ALA A 228 -25.45 5.11 1.96
CA ALA A 228 -26.08 6.08 1.07
C ALA A 228 -27.53 6.23 1.52
N SER A 229 -27.88 7.39 2.07
CA SER A 229 -29.25 7.73 2.40
C SER A 229 -30.08 7.40 1.17
N ALA A 230 -31.01 6.46 1.29
CA ALA A 230 -31.95 6.17 0.23
C ALA A 230 -32.58 7.51 -0.12
N VAL A 231 -32.18 8.07 -1.26
CA VAL A 231 -32.82 9.26 -1.80
C VAL A 231 -34.26 8.84 -2.05
N HIS A 232 -35.12 9.22 -1.12
CA HIS A 232 -36.55 9.21 -1.33
C HIS A 232 -36.82 10.08 -2.56
N THR A 233 -36.91 9.43 -3.72
CA THR A 233 -37.65 9.96 -4.86
C THR A 233 -39.12 9.97 -4.44
N ALA A 234 -39.52 11.02 -3.76
CA ALA A 234 -40.90 11.40 -3.66
C ALA A 234 -41.16 12.48 -4.72
N HIS A 235 -41.85 12.05 -5.78
CA HIS A 235 -42.64 12.80 -6.79
C HIS A 235 -41.96 13.93 -7.55
#